data_e522fcedde979006d11cb704f9f89afa
#
_entry.id   e522fcedde979006d11cb704f9f89afa
#
_cell.length_a   1.000
_cell.length_b   1.000
_cell.length_c   1.000
_cell.angle_alpha   90.00
_cell.angle_beta   90.00
_cell.angle_gamma   90.00
#
_symmetry.space_group_name_H-M   'P 1'
#
loop_
_entity.id
_entity.type
_entity.pdbx_description
1 polymer ?
#
loop_
_entity_poly.entity_id
_entity_poly.type
_entity_poly.pdbx_seq_one_letter_code
_entity_poly.pdbx_strand_id
1 'polypeptide(L)'
;KEWVFSRKTVERIDAWHEALDRPWFLDWVPDSLLHSGPLDLRLWQWIAIPLALLFAWMIGWLLGGITRRVLQRLTQRTDATWDDEILERTRGLTNVVWGLAAAYFLLRSLALHAAAERWMTQALSTAVLLSFFWALIKATDIVVHHVVRSEWGTARPASRSIVPLLGRVLKVLIIIIAVIAVLSDLGYPVGSLIAGLGIGGLALA
;
A
#
# COMPACT_ATOMS: atom_id res chain seq x y z
N LYS A 1 -32.30 -29.89 20.59
CA LYS A 1 -33.17 -29.25 19.60
C LYS A 1 -32.27 -28.81 18.46
N GLU A 2 -32.21 -29.59 17.38
CA GLU A 2 -31.54 -29.19 16.15
C GLU A 2 -32.43 -28.20 15.41
N TRP A 3 -31.88 -27.04 15.08
CA TRP A 3 -32.54 -26.05 14.23
C TRP A 3 -32.41 -26.49 12.78
N VAL A 4 -33.51 -26.96 12.19
CA VAL A 4 -33.57 -27.36 10.77
C VAL A 4 -34.24 -26.24 9.99
N PHE A 5 -33.54 -25.68 8.99
CA PHE A 5 -34.16 -24.70 8.08
C PHE A 5 -35.24 -25.35 7.23
N SER A 6 -36.35 -24.67 7.04
CA SER A 6 -37.46 -25.15 6.19
C SER A 6 -36.99 -25.21 4.72
N ARG A 7 -37.41 -26.24 3.98
CA ARG A 7 -37.09 -26.39 2.55
C ARG A 7 -37.41 -25.13 1.74
N LYS A 8 -38.53 -24.46 2.04
CA LYS A 8 -38.91 -23.18 1.43
C LYS A 8 -37.93 -22.04 1.76
N THR A 9 -37.28 -22.07 2.91
CA THR A 9 -36.26 -21.07 3.26
C THR A 9 -34.99 -21.31 2.46
N VAL A 10 -34.62 -22.59 2.28
CA VAL A 10 -33.42 -22.94 1.48
C VAL A 10 -33.62 -22.60 0.01
N GLU A 11 -34.79 -22.88 -0.57
CA GLU A 11 -35.10 -22.52 -1.96
C GLU A 11 -35.17 -21.00 -2.23
N ARG A 12 -35.36 -20.19 -1.17
CA ARG A 12 -35.37 -18.72 -1.27
C ARG A 12 -34.02 -18.07 -0.97
N ILE A 13 -33.09 -18.80 -0.40
CA ILE A 13 -31.76 -18.26 -0.04
C ILE A 13 -31.04 -17.77 -1.31
N ASP A 14 -31.06 -18.54 -2.39
CA ASP A 14 -30.40 -18.17 -3.63
C ASP A 14 -31.02 -16.91 -4.26
N ALA A 15 -32.36 -16.81 -4.28
CA ALA A 15 -33.05 -15.61 -4.76
C ALA A 15 -32.83 -14.37 -3.88
N TRP A 16 -32.72 -14.56 -2.58
CA TRP A 16 -32.40 -13.46 -1.66
C TRP A 16 -30.92 -13.05 -1.74
N HIS A 17 -30.04 -14.01 -1.92
CA HIS A 17 -28.61 -13.74 -2.12
C HIS A 17 -28.37 -12.95 -3.42
N GLU A 18 -29.02 -13.33 -4.51
CA GLU A 18 -28.99 -12.57 -5.75
C GLU A 18 -29.59 -11.16 -5.63
N ALA A 19 -30.65 -10.99 -4.84
CA ALA A 19 -31.29 -9.69 -4.63
C ALA A 19 -30.53 -8.76 -3.69
N LEU A 20 -29.80 -9.31 -2.70
CA LEU A 20 -29.02 -8.54 -1.73
C LEU A 20 -27.66 -8.10 -2.28
N ASP A 21 -27.07 -8.86 -3.20
CA ASP A 21 -25.73 -8.61 -3.76
C ASP A 21 -25.73 -7.83 -5.09
N ARG A 22 -26.90 -7.34 -5.57
CA ARG A 22 -26.96 -6.50 -6.78
C ARG A 22 -26.64 -5.05 -6.44
N PRO A 23 -25.42 -4.58 -6.64
CA PRO A 23 -25.12 -3.15 -6.56
C PRO A 23 -25.92 -2.41 -7.64
N TRP A 24 -26.47 -1.26 -7.31
CA TRP A 24 -27.34 -0.41 -8.14
C TRP A 24 -26.79 -0.10 -9.54
N PHE A 25 -25.48 -0.15 -9.73
CA PHE A 25 -24.83 0.12 -11.02
C PHE A 25 -24.84 -1.07 -11.97
N LEU A 26 -25.19 -2.29 -11.52
CA LEU A 26 -25.29 -3.47 -12.39
C LEU A 26 -26.47 -3.38 -13.38
N ASP A 27 -27.47 -2.57 -13.09
CA ASP A 27 -28.59 -2.32 -13.99
C ASP A 27 -28.17 -1.55 -15.26
N TRP A 28 -26.99 -0.93 -15.25
CA TRP A 28 -26.40 -0.21 -16.38
C TRP A 28 -25.45 -1.07 -17.21
N VAL A 29 -25.12 -2.26 -16.74
CA VAL A 29 -24.19 -3.17 -17.41
C VAL A 29 -24.95 -4.07 -18.38
N PRO A 30 -24.62 -4.11 -19.68
CA PRO A 30 -25.24 -5.00 -20.65
C PRO A 30 -25.12 -6.46 -20.22
N ASP A 31 -26.17 -7.26 -20.46
CA ASP A 31 -26.24 -8.69 -20.08
C ASP A 31 -25.09 -9.51 -20.68
N SER A 32 -24.54 -9.10 -21.81
CA SER A 32 -23.37 -9.75 -22.44
C SER A 32 -22.11 -9.71 -21.57
N LEU A 33 -21.96 -8.71 -20.69
CA LEU A 33 -20.81 -8.52 -19.80
C LEU A 33 -21.02 -9.17 -18.42
N LEU A 34 -22.23 -9.65 -18.12
CA LEU A 34 -22.55 -10.34 -16.87
C LEU A 34 -22.12 -11.81 -16.87
N HIS A 35 -21.75 -12.37 -18.04
CA HIS A 35 -21.27 -13.74 -18.13
C HIS A 35 -19.97 -13.95 -17.35
N SER A 36 -19.85 -15.13 -16.74
CA SER A 36 -18.63 -15.56 -16.05
C SER A 36 -17.49 -15.72 -17.04
N GLY A 37 -16.41 -14.98 -16.83
CA GLY A 37 -15.15 -15.07 -17.56
C GLY A 37 -14.11 -15.94 -16.85
N PRO A 38 -12.86 -15.93 -17.30
CA PRO A 38 -11.76 -16.63 -16.65
C PRO A 38 -11.61 -16.18 -15.18
N LEU A 39 -11.18 -17.08 -14.29
CA LEU A 39 -10.96 -16.85 -12.85
C LEU A 39 -12.25 -16.53 -12.07
N ASP A 40 -13.42 -17.00 -12.53
CA ASP A 40 -14.73 -16.73 -11.93
C ASP A 40 -15.09 -15.24 -11.81
N LEU A 41 -14.36 -14.38 -12.53
CA LEU A 41 -14.65 -12.96 -12.65
C LEU A 41 -15.65 -12.72 -13.78
N ARG A 42 -16.64 -11.85 -13.55
CA ARG A 42 -17.53 -11.38 -14.61
C ARG A 42 -16.77 -10.52 -15.61
N LEU A 43 -17.09 -10.59 -16.89
CA LEU A 43 -16.36 -9.85 -17.94
C LEU A 43 -16.27 -8.34 -17.68
N TRP A 44 -17.33 -7.74 -17.10
CA TRP A 44 -17.31 -6.32 -16.73
C TRP A 44 -16.26 -5.99 -15.65
N GLN A 45 -15.94 -6.92 -14.75
CA GLN A 45 -14.93 -6.72 -13.70
C GLN A 45 -13.51 -6.64 -14.27
N TRP A 46 -13.25 -7.33 -15.38
CA TRP A 46 -11.98 -7.22 -16.11
C TRP A 46 -11.73 -5.81 -16.67
N ILE A 47 -12.79 -5.08 -16.99
CA ILE A 47 -12.71 -3.69 -17.44
C ILE A 47 -12.74 -2.75 -16.24
N ALA A 48 -13.57 -3.04 -15.25
CA ALA A 48 -13.76 -2.17 -14.07
C ALA A 48 -12.54 -2.09 -13.17
N ILE A 49 -11.79 -3.21 -13.00
CA ILE A 49 -10.58 -3.22 -12.16
C ILE A 49 -9.48 -2.29 -12.70
N PRO A 50 -9.03 -2.40 -13.97
CA PRO A 50 -8.05 -1.46 -14.52
C PRO A 50 -8.54 -0.01 -14.49
N LEU A 51 -9.82 0.21 -14.75
CA LEU A 51 -10.43 1.53 -14.73
C LEU A 51 -10.42 2.11 -13.30
N ALA A 52 -10.79 1.31 -12.30
CA ALA A 52 -10.73 1.69 -10.90
C ALA A 52 -9.29 2.04 -10.46
N LEU A 53 -8.30 1.25 -10.88
CA LEU A 53 -6.89 1.54 -10.62
C LEU A 53 -6.41 2.82 -11.29
N LEU A 54 -6.86 3.08 -12.53
CA LEU A 54 -6.57 4.33 -13.22
C LEU A 54 -7.17 5.54 -12.49
N PHE A 55 -8.44 5.44 -12.06
CA PHE A 55 -9.07 6.48 -11.26
C PHE A 55 -8.37 6.65 -9.90
N ALA A 56 -8.01 5.56 -9.23
CA ALA A 56 -7.25 5.61 -7.99
C ALA A 56 -5.92 6.34 -8.16
N TRP A 57 -5.19 6.06 -9.25
CA TRP A 57 -3.95 6.75 -9.58
C TRP A 57 -4.17 8.25 -9.83
N MET A 58 -5.21 8.60 -10.59
CA MET A 58 -5.58 9.99 -10.88
C MET A 58 -5.98 10.74 -9.60
N ILE A 59 -6.80 10.12 -8.74
CA ILE A 59 -7.18 10.67 -7.43
C ILE A 59 -5.94 10.85 -6.55
N GLY A 60 -5.04 9.87 -6.52
CA GLY A 60 -3.79 9.93 -5.78
C GLY A 60 -2.90 11.09 -6.22
N TRP A 61 -2.79 11.32 -7.53
CA TRP A 61 -2.06 12.46 -8.09
C TRP A 61 -2.71 13.80 -7.74
N LEU A 62 -4.03 13.90 -7.83
CA LEU A 62 -4.80 15.11 -7.53
C LEU A 62 -4.73 15.45 -6.03
N LEU A 63 -5.09 14.51 -5.16
CA LEU A 63 -5.09 14.71 -3.71
C LEU A 63 -3.69 14.91 -3.16
N GLY A 64 -2.70 14.18 -3.67
CA GLY A 64 -1.30 14.40 -3.34
C GLY A 64 -0.80 15.79 -3.74
N GLY A 65 -1.28 16.33 -4.87
CA GLY A 65 -1.03 17.70 -5.28
C GLY A 65 -1.66 18.74 -4.35
N ILE A 66 -2.91 18.50 -3.95
CA ILE A 66 -3.63 19.38 -3.01
C ILE A 66 -2.94 19.38 -1.65
N THR A 67 -2.65 18.20 -1.09
CA THR A 67 -1.98 18.05 0.20
C THR A 67 -0.65 18.81 0.23
N ARG A 68 0.14 18.73 -0.83
CA ARG A 68 1.40 19.49 -0.94
C ARG A 68 1.17 21.00 -0.96
N ARG A 69 0.19 21.50 -1.74
CA ARG A 69 -0.12 22.93 -1.77
C ARG A 69 -0.56 23.45 -0.41
N VAL A 70 -1.34 22.64 0.31
CA VAL A 70 -1.76 22.99 1.67
C VAL A 70 -0.55 23.01 2.61
N LEU A 71 0.30 21.97 2.54
CA LEU A 71 1.51 21.89 3.35
C LEU A 71 2.45 23.08 3.07
N GLN A 72 2.72 23.37 1.79
CA GLN A 72 3.54 24.52 1.38
C GLN A 72 3.01 25.85 1.91
N ARG A 73 1.68 26.06 1.92
CA ARG A 73 1.09 27.28 2.50
C ARG A 73 1.24 27.36 4.02
N LEU A 74 1.26 26.21 4.69
CA LEU A 74 1.45 26.15 6.15
C LEU A 74 2.92 26.38 6.52
N THR A 75 3.86 25.82 5.74
CA THR A 75 5.30 25.94 5.97
C THR A 75 5.83 27.33 5.61
N GLN A 76 5.25 28.04 4.66
CA GLN A 76 5.59 29.44 4.34
C GLN A 76 5.40 30.42 5.52
N ARG A 77 4.73 29.99 6.58
CA ARG A 77 4.60 30.76 7.83
C ARG A 77 5.70 30.46 8.85
N THR A 78 6.58 29.53 8.55
CA THR A 78 7.68 29.11 9.42
C THR A 78 8.99 29.33 8.65
N ASP A 79 9.93 30.06 9.23
CA ASP A 79 11.23 30.44 8.61
C ASP A 79 12.21 29.24 8.41
N ALA A 80 11.72 28.04 8.27
CA ALA A 80 12.50 26.81 8.18
C ALA A 80 12.73 26.41 6.71
N THR A 81 13.93 26.67 6.20
CA THR A 81 14.38 26.37 4.82
C THR A 81 14.47 24.89 4.47
N TRP A 82 14.30 23.98 5.40
CA TRP A 82 14.36 22.52 5.21
C TRP A 82 13.00 21.89 4.85
N ASP A 83 11.91 22.61 5.01
CA ASP A 83 10.57 22.10 4.70
C ASP A 83 10.40 21.84 3.19
N ASP A 84 10.98 22.68 2.32
CA ASP A 84 10.84 22.56 0.86
C ASP A 84 11.57 21.31 0.32
N GLU A 85 12.75 20.99 0.84
CA GLU A 85 13.52 19.81 0.42
C GLU A 85 12.83 18.50 0.87
N ILE A 86 12.22 18.49 2.06
CA ILE A 86 11.44 17.35 2.57
C ILE A 86 10.19 17.16 1.72
N LEU A 87 9.46 18.23 1.40
CA LEU A 87 8.26 18.18 0.59
C LEU A 87 8.54 17.66 -0.84
N GLU A 88 9.63 18.06 -1.45
CA GLU A 88 10.01 17.62 -2.79
C GLU A 88 10.39 16.13 -2.78
N ARG A 89 11.16 15.68 -1.80
CA ARG A 89 11.57 14.27 -1.65
C ARG A 89 10.41 13.34 -1.28
N THR A 90 9.38 13.86 -0.62
CA THR A 90 8.18 13.11 -0.19
C THR A 90 7.07 13.10 -1.25
N ARG A 91 7.28 13.78 -2.39
CA ARG A 91 6.29 13.96 -3.45
C ARG A 91 5.66 12.66 -3.94
N GLY A 92 6.48 11.62 -4.17
CA GLY A 92 6.00 10.31 -4.62
C GLY A 92 5.16 9.60 -3.58
N LEU A 93 5.58 9.66 -2.31
CA LEU A 93 4.94 8.98 -1.20
C LEU A 93 3.50 9.45 -0.97
N THR A 94 3.28 10.77 -0.94
CA THR A 94 1.94 11.36 -0.73
C THR A 94 0.96 10.91 -1.82
N ASN A 95 1.41 10.88 -3.09
CA ASN A 95 0.57 10.41 -4.20
C ASN A 95 0.22 8.93 -4.06
N VAL A 96 1.19 8.08 -3.65
CA VAL A 96 0.99 6.64 -3.47
C VAL A 96 0.02 6.38 -2.31
N VAL A 97 0.17 7.06 -1.18
CA VAL A 97 -0.74 6.90 -0.03
C VAL A 97 -2.19 7.23 -0.41
N TRP A 98 -2.42 8.37 -1.07
CA TRP A 98 -3.76 8.73 -1.55
C TRP A 98 -4.27 7.80 -2.63
N GLY A 99 -3.39 7.34 -3.54
CA GLY A 99 -3.74 6.38 -4.58
C GLY A 99 -4.16 5.03 -3.99
N LEU A 100 -3.44 4.51 -2.99
CA LEU A 100 -3.80 3.27 -2.30
C LEU A 100 -5.10 3.40 -1.50
N ALA A 101 -5.30 4.53 -0.82
CA ALA A 101 -6.56 4.80 -0.14
C ALA A 101 -7.74 4.82 -1.13
N ALA A 102 -7.60 5.53 -2.25
CA ALA A 102 -8.61 5.56 -3.30
C ALA A 102 -8.85 4.17 -3.92
N ALA A 103 -7.78 3.41 -4.19
CA ALA A 103 -7.88 2.04 -4.70
C ALA A 103 -8.66 1.14 -3.74
N TYR A 104 -8.37 1.23 -2.44
CA TYR A 104 -9.08 0.46 -1.42
C TYR A 104 -10.59 0.73 -1.45
N PHE A 105 -11.00 2.00 -1.47
CA PHE A 105 -12.41 2.37 -1.50
C PHE A 105 -13.09 1.98 -2.82
N LEU A 106 -12.44 2.23 -3.97
CA LEU A 106 -12.99 1.91 -5.27
C LEU A 106 -13.16 0.40 -5.48
N LEU A 107 -12.14 -0.38 -5.11
CA LEU A 107 -12.19 -1.84 -5.28
C LEU A 107 -13.22 -2.49 -4.33
N ARG A 108 -13.35 -1.97 -3.11
CA ARG A 108 -14.37 -2.42 -2.18
C ARG A 108 -15.79 -2.13 -2.68
N SER A 109 -15.99 -1.02 -3.41
CA SER A 109 -17.31 -0.68 -3.99
C SER A 109 -17.70 -1.55 -5.18
N LEU A 110 -16.75 -2.27 -5.80
CA LEU A 110 -17.03 -3.13 -6.95
C LEU A 110 -17.71 -4.47 -6.60
N ALA A 111 -17.94 -4.77 -5.30
CA ALA A 111 -18.57 -6.03 -4.85
C ALA A 111 -17.97 -7.25 -5.59
N LEU A 112 -16.64 -7.40 -5.51
CA LEU A 112 -15.91 -8.46 -6.19
C LEU A 112 -16.28 -9.83 -5.62
N HIS A 113 -16.24 -10.86 -6.48
CA HIS A 113 -16.43 -12.24 -6.04
C HIS A 113 -15.38 -12.63 -4.99
N ALA A 114 -15.74 -13.48 -3.99
CA ALA A 114 -14.93 -13.78 -2.81
C ALA A 114 -13.46 -14.22 -3.10
N ALA A 115 -13.21 -14.84 -4.25
CA ALA A 115 -11.87 -15.21 -4.67
C ALA A 115 -11.07 -13.98 -5.13
N ALA A 116 -11.65 -13.12 -5.95
CA ALA A 116 -11.01 -11.89 -6.44
C ALA A 116 -10.81 -10.87 -5.32
N GLU A 117 -11.76 -10.78 -4.38
CA GLU A 117 -11.65 -9.92 -3.20
C GLU A 117 -10.42 -10.28 -2.35
N ARG A 118 -10.18 -11.58 -2.13
CA ARG A 118 -8.99 -12.05 -1.38
C ARG A 118 -7.68 -11.63 -2.06
N TRP A 119 -7.54 -11.90 -3.36
CA TRP A 119 -6.35 -11.53 -4.11
C TRP A 119 -6.13 -10.02 -4.13
N MET A 120 -7.19 -9.25 -4.28
CA MET A 120 -7.12 -7.80 -4.33
C MET A 120 -6.77 -7.20 -2.96
N THR A 121 -7.37 -7.71 -1.89
CA THR A 121 -7.06 -7.31 -0.52
C THR A 121 -5.60 -7.63 -0.18
N GLN A 122 -5.13 -8.82 -0.58
CA GLN A 122 -3.73 -9.22 -0.43
C GLN A 122 -2.79 -8.29 -1.21
N ALA A 123 -3.09 -8.00 -2.48
CA ALA A 123 -2.28 -7.09 -3.28
C ALA A 123 -2.23 -5.67 -2.69
N LEU A 124 -3.36 -5.16 -2.18
CA LEU A 124 -3.42 -3.87 -1.51
C LEU A 124 -2.63 -3.86 -0.19
N SER A 125 -2.76 -4.91 0.64
CA SER A 125 -1.99 -5.07 1.87
C SER A 125 -0.48 -5.01 1.57
N THR A 126 -0.03 -5.82 0.62
CA THR A 126 1.37 -5.85 0.19
C THR A 126 1.82 -4.49 -0.37
N ALA A 127 0.97 -3.79 -1.15
CA ALA A 127 1.30 -2.46 -1.67
C ALA A 127 1.41 -1.40 -0.57
N VAL A 128 0.56 -1.45 0.45
CA VAL A 128 0.64 -0.59 1.64
C VAL A 128 1.95 -0.86 2.40
N LEU A 129 2.27 -2.14 2.61
CA LEU A 129 3.49 -2.56 3.29
C LEU A 129 4.75 -2.08 2.55
N LEU A 130 4.81 -2.28 1.24
CA LEU A 130 5.91 -1.79 0.40
C LEU A 130 6.04 -0.26 0.44
N SER A 131 4.90 0.44 0.42
CA SER A 131 4.87 1.91 0.51
C SER A 131 5.39 2.40 1.85
N PHE A 132 5.10 1.70 2.94
CA PHE A 132 5.61 1.99 4.27
C PHE A 132 7.13 1.84 4.33
N PHE A 133 7.69 0.72 3.85
CA PHE A 133 9.14 0.53 3.82
C PHE A 133 9.85 1.50 2.87
N TRP A 134 9.21 1.84 1.74
CA TRP A 134 9.72 2.89 0.86
C TRP A 134 9.78 4.25 1.56
N ALA A 135 8.78 4.58 2.37
CA ALA A 135 8.78 5.77 3.21
C ALA A 135 9.95 5.78 4.20
N LEU A 136 10.23 4.65 4.86
CA LEU A 136 11.34 4.51 5.79
C LEU A 136 12.71 4.72 5.11
N ILE A 137 12.88 4.16 3.90
CA ILE A 137 14.09 4.37 3.11
C ILE A 137 14.25 5.85 2.76
N LYS A 138 13.17 6.52 2.32
CA LYS A 138 13.19 7.96 2.02
C LYS A 138 13.45 8.81 3.27
N ALA A 139 12.87 8.46 4.41
CA ALA A 139 13.13 9.12 5.68
C ALA A 139 14.61 9.01 6.09
N THR A 140 15.20 7.82 5.91
CA THR A 140 16.64 7.60 6.14
C THR A 140 17.50 8.52 5.27
N ASP A 141 17.15 8.68 3.96
CA ASP A 141 17.87 9.59 3.06
C ASP A 141 17.81 11.04 3.53
N ILE A 142 16.64 11.49 3.96
CA ILE A 142 16.43 12.85 4.47
C ILE A 142 17.27 13.09 5.72
N VAL A 143 17.23 12.16 6.68
CA VAL A 143 17.98 12.26 7.94
C VAL A 143 19.49 12.30 7.68
N VAL A 144 20.01 11.37 6.87
CA VAL A 144 21.43 11.32 6.51
C VAL A 144 21.87 12.62 5.85
N HIS A 145 21.08 13.12 4.91
CA HIS A 145 21.41 14.36 4.20
C HIS A 145 21.44 15.57 5.12
N HIS A 146 20.46 15.66 6.02
CA HIS A 146 20.37 16.73 7.00
C HIS A 146 21.52 16.71 8.00
N VAL A 147 21.86 15.54 8.55
CA VAL A 147 22.96 15.38 9.52
C VAL A 147 24.31 15.74 8.88
N VAL A 148 24.56 15.33 7.64
CA VAL A 148 25.83 15.65 6.94
C VAL A 148 25.96 17.15 6.68
N ARG A 149 24.87 17.87 6.42
CA ARG A 149 24.87 19.32 6.17
C ARG A 149 24.78 20.18 7.41
N SER A 150 24.44 19.61 8.56
CA SER A 150 24.37 20.35 9.82
C SER A 150 25.78 20.84 10.27
N GLU A 151 25.81 21.86 11.14
CA GLU A 151 27.05 22.37 11.74
C GLU A 151 27.85 21.27 12.45
N TRP A 152 27.14 20.30 13.04
CA TRP A 152 27.76 19.13 13.67
C TRP A 152 28.47 18.21 12.67
N GLY A 153 27.88 18.02 11.47
CA GLY A 153 28.48 17.25 10.38
C GLY A 153 29.66 17.95 9.71
N THR A 154 29.67 19.29 9.69
CA THR A 154 30.75 20.10 9.10
C THR A 154 31.94 20.27 10.07
N ALA A 155 31.69 20.27 11.37
CA ALA A 155 32.71 20.46 12.39
C ALA A 155 33.62 19.22 12.59
N ARG A 156 33.19 18.03 12.19
CA ARG A 156 33.94 16.78 12.37
C ARG A 156 34.15 16.05 11.04
N PRO A 157 35.40 15.98 10.51
CA PRO A 157 35.67 15.28 9.24
C PRO A 157 35.23 13.82 9.22
N ALA A 158 35.28 13.11 10.34
CA ALA A 158 34.85 11.73 10.48
C ALA A 158 33.31 11.53 10.24
N SER A 159 32.47 12.50 10.61
CA SER A 159 31.04 12.42 10.44
C SER A 159 30.61 12.41 8.96
N ARG A 160 31.37 13.03 8.08
CA ARG A 160 31.14 13.04 6.62
C ARG A 160 31.28 11.65 5.99
N SER A 161 32.05 10.75 6.59
CA SER A 161 32.21 9.37 6.08
C SER A 161 31.35 8.36 6.83
N ILE A 162 31.22 8.52 8.15
CA ILE A 162 30.48 7.55 9.00
C ILE A 162 28.97 7.66 8.81
N VAL A 163 28.41 8.86 8.76
CA VAL A 163 26.96 9.06 8.66
C VAL A 163 26.36 8.46 7.37
N PRO A 164 26.95 8.68 6.17
CA PRO A 164 26.46 8.01 4.96
C PRO A 164 26.62 6.49 5.00
N LEU A 165 27.67 5.97 5.64
CA LEU A 165 27.87 4.54 5.82
C LEU A 165 26.77 3.94 6.69
N LEU A 166 26.49 4.53 7.85
CA LEU A 166 25.39 4.12 8.73
C LEU A 166 24.03 4.17 7.99
N GLY A 167 23.79 5.21 7.20
CA GLY A 167 22.60 5.32 6.37
C GLY A 167 22.46 4.18 5.36
N ARG A 168 23.56 3.74 4.74
CA ARG A 168 23.55 2.58 3.84
C ARG A 168 23.23 1.28 4.57
N VAL A 169 23.89 1.06 5.72
CA VAL A 169 23.64 -0.12 6.57
C VAL A 169 22.18 -0.16 7.01
N LEU A 170 21.64 0.97 7.48
CA LEU A 170 20.24 1.08 7.88
C LEU A 170 19.29 0.79 6.73
N LYS A 171 19.54 1.28 5.51
CA LYS A 171 18.72 0.97 4.34
C LYS A 171 18.75 -0.52 3.98
N VAL A 172 19.92 -1.15 4.01
CA VAL A 172 20.05 -2.60 3.78
C VAL A 172 19.21 -3.36 4.82
N LEU A 173 19.27 -2.97 6.09
CA LEU A 173 18.48 -3.58 7.15
C LEU A 173 16.96 -3.40 6.90
N ILE A 174 16.53 -2.18 6.52
CA ILE A 174 15.13 -1.89 6.16
C ILE A 174 14.69 -2.77 4.99
N ILE A 175 15.52 -2.93 3.96
CA ILE A 175 15.20 -3.77 2.79
C ILE A 175 15.06 -5.25 3.21
N ILE A 176 15.95 -5.77 4.04
CA ILE A 176 15.87 -7.14 4.54
C ILE A 176 14.57 -7.35 5.32
N ILE A 177 14.24 -6.45 6.22
CA ILE A 177 12.99 -6.51 7.01
C ILE A 177 11.78 -6.39 6.07
N ALA A 178 11.82 -5.52 5.05
CA ALA A 178 10.75 -5.37 4.08
C ALA A 178 10.50 -6.67 3.30
N VAL A 179 11.54 -7.34 2.84
CA VAL A 179 11.44 -8.63 2.14
C VAL A 179 10.81 -9.69 3.05
N ILE A 180 11.27 -9.80 4.30
CA ILE A 180 10.72 -10.74 5.27
C ILE A 180 9.24 -10.43 5.54
N ALA A 181 8.89 -9.17 5.73
CA ALA A 181 7.52 -8.74 5.99
C ALA A 181 6.58 -9.02 4.79
N VAL A 182 7.03 -8.76 3.57
CA VAL A 182 6.28 -9.09 2.34
C VAL A 182 6.09 -10.60 2.18
N LEU A 183 7.13 -11.39 2.40
CA LEU A 183 7.03 -12.86 2.36
C LEU A 183 6.05 -13.38 3.43
N SER A 184 6.08 -12.80 4.63
CA SER A 184 5.12 -13.12 5.69
C SER A 184 3.69 -12.77 5.32
N ASP A 185 3.47 -11.58 4.73
CA ASP A 185 2.15 -11.12 4.25
C ASP A 185 1.61 -12.04 3.13
N LEU A 186 2.49 -12.57 2.28
CA LEU A 186 2.15 -13.56 1.26
C LEU A 186 1.93 -14.99 1.80
N GLY A 187 2.07 -15.19 3.13
CA GLY A 187 1.83 -16.48 3.79
C GLY A 187 3.02 -17.45 3.80
N TYR A 188 4.23 -17.00 3.40
CA TYR A 188 5.41 -17.84 3.50
C TYR A 188 5.90 -17.97 4.94
N PRO A 189 6.36 -19.15 5.39
CA PRO A 189 6.87 -19.37 6.74
C PRO A 189 8.25 -18.72 6.91
N VAL A 190 8.29 -17.47 7.36
CA VAL A 190 9.52 -16.67 7.49
C VAL A 190 10.33 -16.97 8.75
N GLY A 191 9.84 -17.84 9.64
CA GLY A 191 10.53 -18.19 10.89
C GLY A 191 11.94 -18.72 10.68
N SER A 192 12.17 -19.55 9.65
CA SER A 192 13.48 -20.07 9.28
C SER A 192 14.45 -18.98 8.79
N LEU A 193 13.92 -17.96 8.08
CA LEU A 193 14.73 -16.83 7.61
C LEU A 193 15.19 -15.96 8.80
N ILE A 194 14.30 -15.71 9.76
CA ILE A 194 14.61 -14.95 10.97
C ILE A 194 15.62 -15.69 11.83
N ALA A 195 15.43 -17.02 12.03
CA ALA A 195 16.36 -17.85 12.77
C ALA A 195 17.75 -17.88 12.10
N GLY A 196 17.81 -18.01 10.76
CA GLY A 196 19.05 -17.97 10.00
C GLY A 196 19.80 -16.65 10.13
N LEU A 197 19.08 -15.53 10.08
CA LEU A 197 19.64 -14.20 10.31
C LEU A 197 20.16 -14.01 11.74
N GLY A 198 19.45 -14.58 12.74
CA GLY A 198 19.86 -14.54 14.14
C GLY A 198 21.16 -15.31 14.39
N ILE A 199 21.26 -16.55 13.86
CA ILE A 199 22.46 -17.39 13.96
C ILE A 199 23.62 -16.77 13.17
N GLY A 200 23.36 -16.27 11.97
CA GLY A 200 24.35 -15.58 11.15
C GLY A 200 24.90 -14.29 11.80
N GLY A 201 24.03 -13.53 12.48
CA GLY A 201 24.45 -12.35 13.25
C GLY A 201 25.33 -12.69 14.45
N LEU A 202 25.03 -13.79 15.15
CA LEU A 202 25.86 -14.30 16.26
C LEU A 202 27.23 -14.82 15.77
N ALA A 203 27.29 -15.39 14.57
CA ALA A 203 28.54 -15.90 14.01
C ALA A 203 29.49 -14.79 13.52
N LEU A 204 28.96 -13.56 13.29
CA LEU A 204 29.72 -12.38 12.86
C LEU A 204 30.16 -11.48 14.06
N ALA A 205 29.61 -11.70 15.25
CA ALA A 205 29.92 -10.96 16.47
C ALA A 205 31.13 -11.56 17.22
#